data_a89d4c76103410b14463959d0c4dfa14
#
_entry.id   a89d4c76103410b14463959d0c4dfa14
#
_cell.length_a   1.000
_cell.length_b   1.000
_cell.length_c   1.000
_cell.angle_alpha   90.00
_cell.angle_beta   90.00
_cell.angle_gamma   90.00
#
_symmetry.space_group_name_H-M   'P 1'
#
loop_
_entity.id
_entity.type
_entity.pdbx_description
1 polymer ?
#
loop_
_entity_poly.entity_id
_entity_poly.type
_entity_poly.pdbx_seq_one_letter_code
_entity_poly.pdbx_strand_id
1 'polypeptide(L)'
;MDALSADEQPLSVDVARPTADCRVLTPYGEIDAYSAPALRAQVIDALESAEVTHLVVDLTQTTFLDSSALGVLVGALKRVREKGGRLDIVRPAAGSRRIFEITNLDRVLDLHDTLEGALG
;
A
#
# COMPACT_ATOMS: atom_id res chain seq x y z
N MET A 1 -21.11 -24.14 -6.01
CA MET A 1 -20.68 -23.04 -5.19
C MET A 1 -20.83 -21.72 -5.90
N ASP A 2 -21.15 -20.78 -5.17
CA ASP A 2 -21.43 -19.52 -5.77
C ASP A 2 -20.19 -18.73 -6.07
N ALA A 3 -20.23 -18.01 -7.17
CA ALA A 3 -19.24 -17.01 -7.43
C ALA A 3 -19.33 -15.95 -6.34
N LEU A 4 -18.22 -15.34 -6.00
CA LEU A 4 -18.24 -14.22 -5.12
C LEU A 4 -18.98 -13.06 -5.77
N SER A 5 -19.76 -12.35 -4.98
CA SER A 5 -20.38 -11.12 -5.46
C SER A 5 -19.29 -10.07 -5.67
N ALA A 6 -19.62 -8.98 -6.37
CA ALA A 6 -18.68 -7.90 -6.59
C ALA A 6 -18.14 -7.35 -5.26
N ASP A 7 -18.99 -7.32 -4.21
CA ASP A 7 -18.60 -6.82 -2.90
C ASP A 7 -17.69 -7.76 -2.14
N GLU A 8 -17.65 -9.03 -2.52
CA GLU A 8 -16.88 -10.06 -1.86
C GLU A 8 -15.57 -10.38 -2.57
N GLN A 9 -15.37 -9.79 -3.74
CA GLN A 9 -14.15 -10.04 -4.50
C GLN A 9 -12.95 -9.43 -3.78
N PRO A 10 -11.81 -10.13 -3.81
CA PRO A 10 -10.61 -9.56 -3.20
C PRO A 10 -10.19 -8.30 -3.95
N LEU A 11 -9.53 -7.43 -3.21
CA LEU A 11 -8.92 -6.23 -3.78
C LEU A 11 -7.93 -6.63 -4.86
N SER A 12 -8.01 -5.97 -6.02
CA SER A 12 -7.03 -6.18 -7.07
C SER A 12 -5.78 -5.36 -6.76
N VAL A 13 -4.64 -6.03 -6.75
CA VAL A 13 -3.35 -5.38 -6.48
C VAL A 13 -2.35 -5.83 -7.53
N ASP A 14 -1.82 -4.90 -8.31
CA ASP A 14 -0.73 -5.19 -9.21
C ASP A 14 0.59 -5.18 -8.44
N VAL A 15 1.49 -6.10 -8.80
CA VAL A 15 2.80 -6.20 -8.19
C VAL A 15 3.85 -6.03 -9.28
N ALA A 16 4.69 -5.00 -9.15
CA ALA A 16 5.81 -4.77 -10.05
C ALA A 16 7.14 -4.96 -9.31
N ARG A 17 8.15 -5.32 -10.07
CA ARG A 17 9.50 -5.59 -9.54
C ARG A 17 10.52 -4.77 -10.32
N PRO A 18 10.62 -3.45 -10.01
CA PRO A 18 11.56 -2.59 -10.74
C PRO A 18 13.01 -3.04 -10.60
N THR A 19 13.36 -3.55 -9.43
CA THR A 19 14.67 -4.13 -9.13
C THR A 19 14.47 -5.35 -8.23
N ALA A 20 15.52 -6.12 -8.00
CA ALA A 20 15.44 -7.33 -7.18
C ALA A 20 15.05 -7.01 -5.73
N ASP A 21 15.45 -5.85 -5.22
CA ASP A 21 15.22 -5.44 -3.83
C ASP A 21 13.99 -4.56 -3.64
N CYS A 22 13.25 -4.26 -4.71
CA CYS A 22 12.09 -3.37 -4.67
C CYS A 22 10.83 -4.06 -5.18
N ARG A 23 9.72 -3.79 -4.51
CA ARG A 23 8.38 -4.19 -4.99
C ARG A 23 7.48 -2.97 -4.97
N VAL A 24 6.68 -2.83 -6.03
CA VAL A 24 5.64 -1.80 -6.10
C VAL A 24 4.29 -2.49 -6.07
N LEU A 25 3.49 -2.17 -5.08
CA LEU A 25 2.11 -2.66 -4.97
C LEU A 25 1.17 -1.54 -5.37
N THR A 26 0.31 -1.81 -6.35
CA THR A 26 -0.68 -0.84 -6.83
C THR A 26 -2.08 -1.40 -6.62
N PRO A 27 -2.74 -1.03 -5.51
CA PRO A 27 -4.13 -1.45 -5.29
C PRO A 27 -5.10 -0.61 -6.11
N TYR A 28 -6.16 -1.24 -6.58
CA TYR A 28 -7.20 -0.62 -7.40
C TYR A 28 -8.51 -0.57 -6.64
N GLY A 29 -9.13 0.61 -6.63
CA GLY A 29 -10.46 0.80 -6.06
C GLY A 29 -10.44 1.19 -4.60
N GLU A 30 -11.43 0.72 -3.86
CA GLU A 30 -11.63 1.11 -2.47
C GLU A 30 -10.89 0.16 -1.52
N ILE A 31 -10.21 0.75 -0.54
CA ILE A 31 -9.55 -0.03 0.51
C ILE A 31 -10.22 0.30 1.83
N ASP A 32 -11.11 -0.59 2.25
CA ASP A 32 -11.89 -0.48 3.49
C ASP A 32 -11.62 -1.70 4.37
N ALA A 33 -12.39 -1.85 5.44
CA ALA A 33 -12.24 -2.97 6.37
C ALA A 33 -12.38 -4.33 5.67
N TYR A 34 -13.14 -4.38 4.59
CA TYR A 34 -13.41 -5.59 3.84
C TYR A 34 -12.23 -5.99 2.95
N SER A 35 -11.63 -5.01 2.28
CA SER A 35 -10.58 -5.24 1.29
C SER A 35 -9.16 -5.06 1.86
N ALA A 36 -9.00 -4.36 2.97
CA ALA A 36 -7.70 -4.14 3.58
C ALA A 36 -6.91 -5.44 3.86
N PRO A 37 -7.54 -6.56 4.29
CA PRO A 37 -6.79 -7.80 4.47
C PRO A 37 -6.10 -8.31 3.20
N ALA A 38 -6.68 -8.05 2.02
CA ALA A 38 -6.05 -8.44 0.75
C ALA A 38 -4.77 -7.64 0.50
N LEU A 39 -4.79 -6.34 0.79
CA LEU A 39 -3.58 -5.52 0.68
C LEU A 39 -2.53 -5.96 1.70
N ARG A 40 -2.95 -6.25 2.92
CA ARG A 40 -2.04 -6.75 3.96
C ARG A 40 -1.35 -8.03 3.52
N ALA A 41 -2.10 -8.95 2.92
CA ALA A 41 -1.53 -10.22 2.44
C ALA A 41 -0.47 -9.97 1.37
N GLN A 42 -0.68 -9.00 0.48
CA GLN A 42 0.28 -8.65 -0.55
C GLN A 42 1.54 -8.01 0.05
N VAL A 43 1.39 -7.19 1.08
CA VAL A 43 2.53 -6.61 1.79
C VAL A 43 3.37 -7.71 2.43
N ILE A 44 2.73 -8.63 3.12
CA ILE A 44 3.42 -9.75 3.78
C ILE A 44 4.14 -10.60 2.73
N ASP A 45 3.47 -10.94 1.65
CA ASP A 45 4.04 -11.75 0.58
C ASP A 45 5.27 -11.08 -0.04
N ALA A 46 5.17 -9.77 -0.32
CA ALA A 46 6.29 -9.03 -0.89
C ALA A 46 7.50 -9.03 0.05
N LEU A 47 7.28 -8.90 1.34
CA LEU A 47 8.35 -8.79 2.33
C LEU A 47 8.88 -10.14 2.83
N GLU A 48 8.29 -11.25 2.40
CA GLU A 48 8.84 -12.58 2.72
C GLU A 48 10.17 -12.83 2.02
N SER A 49 10.37 -12.24 0.85
CA SER A 49 11.66 -12.34 0.18
C SER A 49 12.71 -11.56 0.97
N ALA A 50 13.79 -12.22 1.34
CA ALA A 50 14.86 -11.60 2.11
C ALA A 50 15.52 -10.44 1.36
N GLU A 51 15.50 -10.49 0.02
CA GLU A 51 16.08 -9.44 -0.82
C GLU A 51 15.30 -8.13 -0.77
N VAL A 52 13.99 -8.19 -0.52
CA VAL A 52 13.14 -7.01 -0.64
C VAL A 52 13.29 -6.15 0.60
N THR A 53 13.84 -4.97 0.39
CA THR A 53 14.07 -3.97 1.44
C THR A 53 13.39 -2.65 1.12
N HIS A 54 12.89 -2.48 -0.12
CA HIS A 54 12.19 -1.27 -0.53
C HIS A 54 10.79 -1.65 -1.00
N LEU A 55 9.78 -1.20 -0.25
CA LEU A 55 8.39 -1.40 -0.60
C LEU A 55 7.78 -0.06 -0.98
N VAL A 56 7.15 -0.01 -2.15
CA VAL A 56 6.39 1.15 -2.60
C VAL A 56 4.94 0.73 -2.70
N VAL A 57 4.05 1.51 -2.08
CA VAL A 57 2.61 1.33 -2.25
C VAL A 57 2.10 2.51 -3.05
N ASP A 58 1.67 2.24 -4.27
CA ASP A 58 1.19 3.26 -5.20
C ASP A 58 -0.33 3.35 -5.10
N LEU A 59 -0.81 4.42 -4.48
CA LEU A 59 -2.24 4.64 -4.24
C LEU A 59 -2.91 5.47 -5.32
N THR A 60 -2.24 5.71 -6.45
CA THR A 60 -2.82 6.54 -7.51
C THR A 60 -4.10 5.94 -8.11
N GLN A 61 -4.27 4.64 -8.04
CA GLN A 61 -5.47 3.93 -8.52
C GLN A 61 -6.46 3.64 -7.41
N THR A 62 -6.18 4.09 -6.20
CA THR A 62 -7.08 3.92 -5.05
C THR A 62 -8.07 5.07 -5.04
N THR A 63 -9.37 4.73 -5.02
CA THR A 63 -10.45 5.73 -5.09
C THR A 63 -10.97 6.11 -3.72
N PHE A 64 -10.75 5.27 -2.72
CA PHE A 64 -11.18 5.52 -1.34
C PHE A 64 -10.31 4.68 -0.41
N LEU A 65 -9.98 5.24 0.74
CA LEU A 65 -9.33 4.48 1.80
C LEU A 65 -9.80 5.00 3.17
N ASP A 66 -9.89 4.07 4.12
CA ASP A 66 -10.32 4.38 5.48
C ASP A 66 -9.21 4.02 6.48
N SER A 67 -9.54 4.03 7.77
CA SER A 67 -8.59 3.73 8.83
C SER A 67 -8.03 2.30 8.74
N SER A 68 -8.80 1.37 8.16
CA SER A 68 -8.31 -0.01 7.96
C SER A 68 -7.13 -0.03 6.99
N ALA A 69 -7.24 0.73 5.90
CA ALA A 69 -6.15 0.89 4.94
C ALA A 69 -4.92 1.51 5.60
N LEU A 70 -5.14 2.56 6.39
CA LEU A 70 -4.04 3.23 7.09
C LEU A 70 -3.33 2.26 8.05
N GLY A 71 -4.08 1.40 8.71
CA GLY A 71 -3.51 0.38 9.58
C GLY A 71 -2.59 -0.56 8.83
N VAL A 72 -2.95 -0.94 7.61
CA VAL A 72 -2.09 -1.78 6.76
C VAL A 72 -0.80 -1.05 6.42
N LEU A 73 -0.88 0.23 6.08
CA LEU A 73 0.30 1.02 5.72
C LEU A 73 1.24 1.19 6.91
N VAL A 74 0.70 1.45 8.10
CA VAL A 74 1.49 1.55 9.32
C VAL A 74 2.15 0.21 9.64
N GLY A 75 1.41 -0.88 9.50
CA GLY A 75 1.96 -2.22 9.68
C GLY A 75 3.07 -2.53 8.67
N ALA A 76 2.91 -2.08 7.42
CA ALA A 76 3.95 -2.23 6.40
C ALA A 76 5.22 -1.47 6.79
N LEU A 77 5.07 -0.24 7.29
CA LEU A 77 6.20 0.55 7.75
C LEU A 77 6.98 -0.17 8.84
N LYS A 78 6.25 -0.73 9.81
CA LYS A 78 6.87 -1.47 10.89
C LYS A 78 7.66 -2.67 10.37
N ARG A 79 7.08 -3.41 9.42
CA ARG A 79 7.72 -4.60 8.85
C ARG A 79 8.99 -4.25 8.06
N VAL A 80 8.95 -3.19 7.24
CA VAL A 80 10.15 -2.80 6.49
C VAL A 80 11.24 -2.27 7.40
N ARG A 81 10.89 -1.58 8.47
CA ARG A 81 11.86 -1.10 9.45
C ARG A 81 12.57 -2.25 10.15
N GLU A 82 11.86 -3.31 10.44
CA GLU A 82 12.45 -4.50 11.04
C GLU A 82 13.49 -5.15 10.13
N LYS A 83 13.36 -4.95 8.83
CA LYS A 83 14.31 -5.44 7.82
C LYS A 83 15.43 -4.45 7.53
N GLY A 84 15.41 -3.28 8.15
CA GLY A 84 16.34 -2.21 7.81
C GLY A 84 16.03 -1.56 6.47
N GLY A 85 14.81 -1.71 5.99
CA GLY A 85 14.37 -1.21 4.69
C GLY A 85 13.61 0.09 4.78
N ARG A 86 12.93 0.43 3.69
CA ARG A 86 12.12 1.65 3.63
C ARG A 86 10.80 1.41 2.92
N LEU A 87 9.80 2.21 3.31
CA LEU A 87 8.48 2.25 2.70
C LEU A 87 8.25 3.63 2.13
N ASP A 88 7.84 3.69 0.87
CA ASP A 88 7.43 4.92 0.21
C ASP A 88 6.02 4.75 -0.32
N ILE A 89 5.22 5.81 -0.21
CA ILE A 89 3.81 5.80 -0.62
C ILE A 89 3.64 6.83 -1.72
N VAL A 90 3.00 6.45 -2.82
CA VAL A 90 2.56 7.42 -3.83
C VAL A 90 1.14 7.82 -3.46
N ARG A 91 0.91 9.13 -3.35
CA ARG A 91 -0.35 9.67 -2.84
C ARG A 91 -1.55 9.28 -3.70
N PRO A 92 -2.71 9.07 -3.07
CA PRO A 92 -3.94 8.91 -3.81
C PRO A 92 -4.40 10.23 -4.42
N ALA A 93 -5.46 10.18 -5.22
CA ALA A 93 -6.09 11.38 -5.77
C ALA A 93 -6.48 12.35 -4.64
N ALA A 94 -6.59 13.65 -5.00
CA ALA A 94 -6.73 14.74 -4.03
C ALA A 94 -7.83 14.51 -2.99
N GLY A 95 -8.95 13.90 -3.38
CA GLY A 95 -10.06 13.67 -2.46
C GLY A 95 -9.74 12.71 -1.32
N SER A 96 -8.75 11.84 -1.50
CA SER A 96 -8.36 10.85 -0.48
C SER A 96 -7.08 11.23 0.27
N ARG A 97 -6.47 12.37 -0.04
CA ARG A 97 -5.23 12.80 0.61
C ARG A 97 -5.43 13.26 2.05
N ARG A 98 -6.57 13.84 2.33
CA ARG A 98 -6.82 14.47 3.63
C ARG A 98 -6.70 13.52 4.80
N ILE A 99 -6.99 12.25 4.57
CA ILE A 99 -6.95 11.28 5.66
C ILE A 99 -5.52 11.15 6.25
N PHE A 100 -4.50 11.33 5.43
CA PHE A 100 -3.12 11.29 5.91
C PHE A 100 -2.79 12.52 6.76
N GLU A 101 -3.33 13.68 6.40
CA GLU A 101 -3.12 14.92 7.14
C GLU A 101 -3.89 14.91 8.46
N ILE A 102 -5.16 14.51 8.42
CA ILE A 102 -6.03 14.46 9.60
C ILE A 102 -5.48 13.50 10.66
N THR A 103 -4.88 12.40 10.22
CA THR A 103 -4.34 11.39 11.13
C THR A 103 -2.87 11.65 11.48
N ASN A 104 -2.25 12.69 10.92
CA ASN A 104 -0.84 13.02 11.06
C ASN A 104 0.10 11.93 10.52
N LEU A 105 -0.41 11.01 9.71
CA LEU A 105 0.41 9.96 9.11
C LEU A 105 1.33 10.51 8.03
N ASP A 106 1.04 11.70 7.50
CA ASP A 106 1.93 12.40 6.59
C ASP A 106 3.28 12.74 7.24
N ARG A 107 3.36 12.71 8.56
CA ARG A 107 4.60 12.94 9.31
C ARG A 107 5.39 11.66 9.56
N VAL A 108 4.73 10.52 9.42
CA VAL A 108 5.32 9.21 9.73
C VAL A 108 5.64 8.43 8.46
N LEU A 109 4.78 8.57 7.44
CA LEU A 109 4.92 7.89 6.15
C LEU A 109 5.57 8.83 5.14
N ASP A 110 6.48 8.30 4.33
CA ASP A 110 7.11 9.06 3.26
C ASP A 110 6.18 9.06 2.06
N LEU A 111 5.53 10.19 1.83
CA LEU A 111 4.53 10.38 0.79
C LEU A 111 5.12 11.10 -0.41
N HIS A 112 4.82 10.61 -1.59
CA HIS A 112 5.32 11.16 -2.86
C HIS A 112 4.16 11.44 -3.79
N ASP A 113 4.34 12.41 -4.69
CA ASP A 113 3.32 12.73 -5.67
C ASP A 113 3.41 11.86 -6.92
N THR A 114 4.56 11.25 -7.17
CA THR A 114 4.80 10.41 -8.34
C THR A 114 5.50 9.13 -7.96
N LEU A 115 5.33 8.11 -8.81
CA LEU A 115 6.03 6.85 -8.66
C LEU A 115 7.54 7.05 -8.79
N GLU A 116 7.98 7.89 -9.71
CA GLU A 116 9.41 8.19 -9.87
C GLU A 116 10.00 8.75 -8.59
N GLY A 117 9.25 9.64 -7.92
CA GLY A 117 9.68 10.19 -6.64
C GLY A 117 9.82 9.12 -5.57
N ALA A 118 8.89 8.18 -5.53
CA ALA A 118 8.91 7.09 -4.56
C ALA A 118 10.06 6.10 -4.82
N LEU A 119 10.42 5.91 -6.08
CA LEU A 119 11.49 4.99 -6.48
C LEU A 119 12.88 5.62 -6.31
N GLY A 120 12.95 6.95 -6.39
CA GLY A 120 14.19 7.69 -6.18
C GLY A 120 14.60 7.74 -4.73
#